data_96b0b9d7026df605d6a83c3107f4c8e3
#
_entry.id   96b0b9d7026df605d6a83c3107f4c8e3
#
_cell.length_a   1.000
_cell.length_b   1.000
_cell.length_c   1.000
_cell.angle_alpha   90.00
_cell.angle_beta   90.00
_cell.angle_gamma   90.00
#
_symmetry.space_group_name_H-M   'P 1'
#
loop_
_entity.id
_entity.type
_entity.pdbx_description
1 polymer ?
#
loop_
_entity_poly.entity_id
_entity_poly.type
_entity_poly.pdbx_seq_one_letter_code
_entity_poly.pdbx_strand_id
1 'polypeptide(L)'
;MQEEAIGNNIIMNEKHLDDLVSYLKFPSVSTDSHYKENVRDCAEWLSSKIDEVGLEASIHETPGHPIVIGKNKHSEDKPTVMIYGHYDVQPADPIDLWDSPPFEPLIK
;
A
#
# COMPACT_ATOMS: atom_id res chain seq x y z
N MET A 1 -26.56 18.64 4.55
CA MET A 1 -26.90 17.87 3.38
C MET A 1 -25.73 17.66 2.44
N GLN A 2 -25.19 18.68 1.82
CA GLN A 2 -23.96 18.53 1.05
C GLN A 2 -22.76 18.18 1.93
N GLU A 3 -22.66 18.76 3.11
CA GLU A 3 -21.62 18.42 4.08
C GLU A 3 -21.68 16.97 4.51
N GLU A 4 -22.88 16.46 4.72
CA GLU A 4 -23.09 15.06 5.06
C GLU A 4 -22.70 14.12 3.89
N ALA A 5 -23.04 14.49 2.66
CA ALA A 5 -22.64 13.76 1.47
C ALA A 5 -21.13 13.80 1.27
N ILE A 6 -20.49 14.93 1.50
CA ILE A 6 -19.03 15.08 1.44
C ILE A 6 -18.38 14.26 2.55
N GLY A 7 -18.93 14.29 3.76
CA GLY A 7 -18.44 13.47 4.86
C GLY A 7 -18.50 11.98 4.53
N ASN A 8 -19.60 11.52 3.94
CA ASN A 8 -19.75 10.12 3.51
C ASN A 8 -18.79 9.74 2.39
N ASN A 9 -18.43 10.68 1.51
CA ASN A 9 -17.43 10.46 0.46
C ASN A 9 -16.01 10.43 1.00
N ILE A 10 -15.73 11.12 2.08
CA ILE A 10 -14.44 11.08 2.78
C ILE A 10 -14.31 9.80 3.57
N ILE A 11 -15.41 9.27 4.12
CA ILE A 11 -15.42 7.98 4.79
C ILE A 11 -15.14 6.92 3.74
N MET A 12 -14.11 6.13 3.99
CA MET A 12 -13.68 5.05 3.13
C MET A 12 -14.82 4.05 2.91
N ASN A 13 -15.11 3.69 1.67
CA ASN A 13 -16.07 2.63 1.39
C ASN A 13 -15.52 1.27 1.83
N GLU A 14 -16.38 0.25 1.92
CA GLU A 14 -15.99 -1.07 2.41
C GLU A 14 -14.84 -1.68 1.63
N LYS A 15 -14.82 -1.53 0.30
CA LYS A 15 -13.73 -2.04 -0.53
C LYS A 15 -12.40 -1.37 -0.20
N HIS A 16 -12.39 -0.06 -0.04
CA HIS A 16 -11.18 0.67 0.32
C HIS A 16 -10.69 0.31 1.71
N LEU A 17 -11.61 0.10 2.64
CA LEU A 17 -11.28 -0.34 3.98
C LEU A 17 -10.68 -1.75 3.98
N ASP A 18 -11.28 -2.66 3.23
CA ASP A 18 -10.79 -4.03 3.08
C ASP A 18 -9.39 -4.05 2.46
N ASP A 19 -9.16 -3.22 1.46
CA ASP A 19 -7.85 -3.07 0.83
C ASP A 19 -6.81 -2.55 1.83
N LEU A 20 -7.17 -1.54 2.62
CA LEU A 20 -6.29 -1.02 3.66
C LEU A 20 -5.97 -2.09 4.72
N VAL A 21 -6.98 -2.82 5.18
CA VAL A 21 -6.80 -3.91 6.15
C VAL A 21 -5.87 -4.99 5.58
N SER A 22 -6.07 -5.37 4.32
CA SER A 22 -5.20 -6.35 3.65
C SER A 22 -3.76 -5.86 3.55
N TYR A 23 -3.58 -4.61 3.20
CA TYR A 23 -2.26 -3.98 3.11
C TYR A 23 -1.54 -3.97 4.47
N LEU A 24 -2.24 -3.64 5.54
CA LEU A 24 -1.69 -3.54 6.89
C LEU A 24 -1.28 -4.90 7.49
N LYS A 25 -1.73 -5.99 6.92
CA LYS A 25 -1.36 -7.34 7.37
C LYS A 25 0.02 -7.79 6.88
N PHE A 26 0.58 -7.13 5.87
CA PHE A 26 1.92 -7.47 5.40
C PHE A 26 2.98 -6.96 6.38
N PRO A 27 3.76 -7.86 6.99
CA PRO A 27 4.89 -7.41 7.81
C PRO A 27 6.07 -7.06 6.89
N SER A 28 5.90 -6.03 6.07
CA SER A 28 6.87 -5.62 5.05
C SER A 28 8.05 -4.85 5.66
N VAL A 29 8.67 -5.44 6.67
CA VAL A 29 9.82 -4.86 7.39
C VAL A 29 11.06 -4.97 6.53
N SER A 30 11.47 -3.85 5.95
CA SER A 30 12.55 -3.80 4.95
C SER A 30 13.94 -4.00 5.53
N THR A 31 14.12 -3.72 6.81
CA THR A 31 15.44 -3.76 7.48
C THR A 31 15.79 -5.11 8.08
N ASP A 32 14.90 -6.09 8.02
CA ASP A 32 15.08 -7.41 8.59
C ASP A 32 14.92 -8.48 7.50
N SER A 33 15.96 -9.25 7.27
CA SER A 33 15.98 -10.29 6.25
C SER A 33 14.95 -11.41 6.47
N HIS A 34 14.48 -11.60 7.70
CA HIS A 34 13.40 -12.53 8.00
C HIS A 34 12.09 -12.17 7.28
N TYR A 35 11.90 -10.90 6.96
CA TYR A 35 10.70 -10.39 6.31
C TYR A 35 10.87 -10.17 4.81
N LYS A 36 11.96 -10.63 4.21
CA LYS A 36 12.24 -10.42 2.79
C LYS A 36 11.11 -10.91 1.88
N GLU A 37 10.59 -12.09 2.15
CA GLU A 37 9.46 -12.65 1.40
C GLU A 37 8.17 -11.83 1.62
N ASN A 38 7.96 -11.35 2.83
CA ASN A 38 6.81 -10.50 3.15
C ASN A 38 6.87 -9.15 2.42
N VAL A 39 8.05 -8.57 2.28
CA VAL A 39 8.25 -7.35 1.47
C VAL A 39 7.92 -7.65 0.01
N ARG A 40 8.37 -8.78 -0.50
CA ARG A 40 8.06 -9.24 -1.86
C ARG A 40 6.56 -9.43 -2.08
N ASP A 41 5.90 -10.13 -1.18
CA ASP A 41 4.46 -10.38 -1.24
C ASP A 41 3.69 -9.06 -1.25
N CYS A 42 4.10 -8.09 -0.44
CA CYS A 42 3.50 -6.77 -0.40
C CYS A 42 3.67 -6.03 -1.74
N ALA A 43 4.85 -6.11 -2.35
CA ALA A 43 5.10 -5.52 -3.66
C ALA A 43 4.21 -6.14 -4.74
N GLU A 44 4.04 -7.44 -4.73
CA GLU A 44 3.18 -8.16 -5.68
C GLU A 44 1.70 -7.80 -5.49
N TRP A 45 1.26 -7.74 -4.24
CA TRP A 45 -0.09 -7.29 -3.91
C TRP A 45 -0.34 -5.87 -4.42
N LEU A 46 0.61 -4.95 -4.14
CA LEU A 46 0.52 -3.57 -4.58
C LEU A 46 0.46 -3.47 -6.10
N SER A 47 1.30 -4.22 -6.80
CA SER A 47 1.29 -4.29 -8.27
C SER A 47 -0.09 -4.71 -8.80
N SER A 48 -0.70 -5.73 -8.21
CA SER A 48 -2.03 -6.18 -8.60
C SER A 48 -3.11 -5.12 -8.33
N LYS A 49 -2.98 -4.35 -7.25
CA LYS A 49 -3.91 -3.25 -6.96
C LYS A 49 -3.77 -2.10 -7.95
N ILE A 50 -2.57 -1.81 -8.38
CA ILE A 50 -2.31 -0.81 -9.43
C ILE A 50 -2.96 -1.23 -10.75
N ASP A 51 -2.81 -2.50 -11.13
CA ASP A 51 -3.49 -3.04 -12.32
C ASP A 51 -5.02 -2.96 -12.18
N GLU A 52 -5.53 -3.30 -11.01
CA GLU A 52 -6.97 -3.29 -10.74
C GLU A 52 -7.61 -1.92 -10.93
N VAL A 53 -6.89 -0.84 -10.62
CA VAL A 53 -7.39 0.53 -10.84
C VAL A 53 -7.17 1.04 -12.26
N GLY A 54 -6.67 0.20 -13.16
CA GLY A 54 -6.55 0.52 -14.58
C GLY A 54 -5.21 1.13 -14.99
N LEU A 55 -4.22 1.12 -14.12
CA LEU A 55 -2.86 1.53 -14.46
C LEU A 55 -2.04 0.32 -14.90
N GLU A 56 -0.98 0.57 -15.64
CA GLU A 56 -0.02 -0.45 -16.03
C GLU A 56 1.03 -0.58 -14.93
N ALA A 57 1.03 -1.70 -14.21
CA ALA A 57 1.96 -1.95 -13.12
C ALA A 57 3.16 -2.77 -13.58
N SER A 58 4.32 -2.50 -12.99
CA SER A 58 5.54 -3.28 -13.18
C SER A 58 6.34 -3.34 -11.89
N ILE A 59 6.99 -4.48 -11.66
CA ILE A 59 7.89 -4.69 -10.53
C ILE A 59 9.32 -4.70 -11.06
N HIS A 60 10.16 -3.84 -10.50
CA HIS A 60 11.56 -3.70 -10.88
C HIS A 60 12.45 -4.26 -9.80
N GLU A 61 13.21 -5.27 -10.14
CA GLU A 61 14.18 -5.86 -9.21
C GLU A 61 15.34 -4.92 -8.98
N THR A 62 15.82 -4.89 -7.74
CA THR A 62 16.99 -4.13 -7.32
C THR A 62 17.89 -5.02 -6.47
N PRO A 63 19.14 -4.61 -6.17
CA PRO A 63 19.95 -5.33 -5.19
C PRO A 63 19.33 -5.37 -3.79
N GLY A 64 18.43 -4.42 -3.48
CA GLY A 64 17.62 -4.41 -2.26
C GLY A 64 16.22 -4.96 -2.50
N HIS A 65 15.21 -4.21 -2.09
CA HIS A 65 13.82 -4.60 -2.28
C HIS A 65 13.27 -4.11 -3.62
N PRO A 66 12.22 -4.77 -4.17
CA PRO A 66 11.67 -4.37 -5.47
C PRO A 66 11.03 -2.98 -5.43
N ILE A 67 11.07 -2.31 -6.57
CA ILE A 67 10.34 -1.06 -6.80
C ILE A 67 9.12 -1.37 -7.64
N VAL A 68 7.96 -0.84 -7.22
CA VAL A 68 6.71 -0.99 -7.97
C VAL A 68 6.39 0.32 -8.66
N ILE A 69 6.14 0.27 -9.96
CA ILE A 69 5.80 1.44 -10.79
C ILE A 69 4.46 1.19 -11.45
N GLY A 70 3.56 2.15 -11.32
CA GLY A 70 2.30 2.18 -12.05
C GLY A 70 2.25 3.41 -12.94
N LYS A 71 1.74 3.28 -14.14
CA LYS A 71 1.61 4.42 -15.05
C LYS A 71 0.38 4.29 -15.92
N ASN A 72 -0.20 5.42 -16.29
CA ASN A 72 -1.21 5.46 -17.33
C ASN A 72 -0.57 5.73 -18.69
N LYS A 73 -1.40 5.73 -19.73
CA LYS A 73 -0.94 6.03 -21.08
C LYS A 73 -0.48 7.49 -21.18
N HIS A 74 0.71 7.67 -21.69
CA HIS A 74 1.27 9.00 -21.92
C HIS A 74 0.47 9.80 -22.94
N SER A 75 0.34 11.11 -22.73
CA SER A 75 -0.25 12.06 -23.65
C SER A 75 0.64 13.31 -23.74
N GLU A 76 1.05 13.65 -24.97
CA GLU A 76 1.95 14.78 -25.24
C GLU A 76 1.38 16.13 -24.81
N ASP A 77 0.06 16.27 -24.81
CA ASP A 77 -0.63 17.53 -24.51
C ASP A 77 -1.06 17.64 -23.05
N LYS A 78 -0.68 16.69 -22.21
CA LYS A 78 -1.01 16.70 -20.77
C LYS A 78 0.25 16.63 -19.92
N PRO A 79 0.25 17.30 -18.77
CA PRO A 79 1.37 17.21 -17.86
C PRO A 79 1.48 15.81 -17.26
N THR A 80 2.71 15.43 -16.92
CA THR A 80 2.97 14.19 -16.18
C THR A 80 3.07 14.52 -14.69
N VAL A 81 2.30 13.80 -13.87
CA VAL A 81 2.35 13.91 -12.42
C VAL A 81 2.90 12.62 -11.85
N MET A 82 3.88 12.73 -11.00
CA MET A 82 4.44 11.58 -10.27
C MET A 82 3.97 11.59 -8.83
N ILE A 83 3.40 10.46 -8.39
CA ILE A 83 3.03 10.24 -6.99
C ILE A 83 4.04 9.26 -6.42
N TYR A 84 4.66 9.63 -5.30
CA TYR A 84 5.61 8.79 -4.61
C TYR A 84 5.04 8.29 -3.30
N GLY A 85 5.30 7.04 -2.98
CA GLY A 85 5.00 6.45 -1.67
C GLY A 85 5.95 5.29 -1.40
N HIS A 86 5.89 4.74 -0.21
CA HIS A 86 6.65 3.55 0.13
C HIS A 86 5.74 2.49 0.73
N TYR A 87 6.06 1.23 0.52
CA TYR A 87 5.26 0.11 1.01
C TYR A 87 5.93 -0.67 2.14
N ASP A 88 7.15 -0.32 2.48
CA ASP A 88 7.85 -0.93 3.60
C ASP A 88 7.47 -0.27 4.92
N VAL A 89 7.72 -0.98 6.01
CA VAL A 89 7.48 -0.50 7.36
C VAL A 89 8.72 -0.72 8.22
N GLN A 90 8.77 -0.01 9.33
CA GLN A 90 9.80 -0.19 10.34
C GLN A 90 9.52 -1.44 11.18
N PRO A 91 10.54 -1.97 11.88
CA PRO A 91 10.32 -2.97 12.91
C PRO A 91 9.28 -2.50 13.91
N ALA A 92 8.42 -3.43 14.36
CA ALA A 92 7.30 -3.11 15.23
C ALA A 92 7.69 -2.94 16.71
N ASP A 93 8.96 -3.06 17.04
CA ASP A 93 9.43 -2.96 18.43
C ASP A 93 9.20 -1.56 19.01
N PRO A 94 8.89 -1.47 20.31
CA PRO A 94 8.64 -2.57 21.24
C PRO A 94 7.23 -3.15 21.13
N ILE A 95 7.14 -4.45 21.00
CA ILE A 95 5.86 -5.18 20.77
C ILE A 95 4.88 -5.00 21.94
N ASP A 96 5.37 -4.94 23.15
CA ASP A 96 4.55 -4.83 24.35
C ASP A 96 3.82 -3.49 24.53
N LEU A 97 4.16 -2.49 23.72
CA LEU A 97 3.45 -1.21 23.71
C LEU A 97 2.25 -1.17 22.76
N TRP A 98 2.06 -2.22 21.96
CA TRP A 98 0.91 -2.29 21.05
C TRP A 98 -0.34 -2.79 21.77
N ASP A 99 -1.48 -2.14 21.53
CA ASP A 99 -2.78 -2.57 22.05
C ASP A 99 -3.27 -3.88 21.42
N SER A 100 -2.82 -4.15 20.22
CA SER A 100 -3.11 -5.37 19.46
C SER A 100 -1.86 -5.79 18.70
N PRO A 101 -1.74 -7.04 18.24
CA PRO A 101 -0.59 -7.45 17.43
C PRO A 101 -0.37 -6.52 16.23
N PRO A 102 0.88 -6.12 15.94
CA PRO A 102 1.17 -5.05 14.97
C PRO A 102 0.60 -5.25 13.56
N PHE A 103 0.54 -6.50 13.09
CA PHE A 103 0.07 -6.81 11.74
C PHE A 103 -1.33 -7.44 11.73
N GLU A 104 -2.09 -7.22 12.79
CA GLU A 104 -3.48 -7.64 12.92
C GLU A 104 -4.35 -6.39 13.13
N PRO A 105 -4.70 -5.67 12.04
CA PRO A 105 -5.43 -4.42 12.15
C PRO A 105 -6.81 -4.63 12.75
N LEU A 106 -7.18 -3.74 13.66
CA LEU A 106 -8.49 -3.73 14.31
C LEU A 106 -9.20 -2.41 14.04
N ILE A 107 -10.50 -2.49 13.84
CA ILE A 107 -11.37 -1.32 13.72
C ILE A 107 -12.02 -1.11 15.09
N LYS A 108 -11.84 0.10 15.64
CA LYS A 108 -12.43 0.50 16.93
C LYS A 108 -13.58 1.46 16.74
#